data_fb3c6f28381782e2ca8c934199db446b
#
_entry.id   fb3c6f28381782e2ca8c934199db446b
#
_cell.length_a   1.000
_cell.length_b   1.000
_cell.length_c   1.000
_cell.angle_alpha   90.00
_cell.angle_beta   90.00
_cell.angle_gamma   90.00
#
_symmetry.space_group_name_H-M   'P 1'
#
loop_
_entity.id
_entity.type
_entity.pdbx_description
1 polymer ?
#
loop_
_entity_poly.entity_id
_entity_poly.type
_entity_poly.pdbx_seq_one_letter_code
_entity_poly.pdbx_strand_id
1 'polypeptide(L)'
;HMGDENLEFSEPKRLAKILDKFPDLTVIAAHLGGYSAWDDSVKYLVGRNVYFDTSSSLMFIDKEKSMKIIKTHGVEKILFGSDYPMWSHKDELQRFLKLGLTNEENELILGKNASRLLGTY
;
A
#
# COMPACT_ATOMS: atom_id res chain seq x y z
N HIS A 1 9.91 -3.90 2.17
CA HIS A 1 9.42 -3.33 3.45
C HIS A 1 9.68 -1.84 3.48
N MET A 2 8.63 -1.05 3.64
CA MET A 2 8.73 0.42 3.69
C MET A 2 8.36 0.94 5.07
N GLY A 3 9.15 1.91 5.54
CA GLY A 3 9.02 2.44 6.88
C GLY A 3 9.62 1.53 7.94
N ASP A 4 9.87 2.08 9.10
CA ASP A 4 10.40 1.38 10.26
C ASP A 4 10.27 2.31 11.47
N GLU A 5 10.26 1.76 12.67
CA GLU A 5 10.38 2.58 13.88
C GLU A 5 11.73 3.33 13.91
N ASN A 6 12.77 2.74 13.32
CA ASN A 6 14.03 3.43 13.02
C ASN A 6 13.91 4.09 11.63
N LEU A 7 13.42 5.31 11.59
CA LEU A 7 13.05 6.02 10.37
C LEU A 7 14.15 6.11 9.29
N GLU A 8 15.41 5.86 9.64
CA GLU A 8 16.55 6.00 8.72
C GLU A 8 16.73 4.82 7.75
N PHE A 9 16.10 3.66 7.97
CA PHE A 9 16.42 2.45 7.19
C PHE A 9 15.68 2.37 5.87
N SER A 10 14.37 2.45 5.88
CA SER A 10 13.51 2.28 4.71
C SER A 10 12.48 3.40 4.56
N GLU A 11 12.92 4.63 4.72
CA GLU A 11 12.04 5.80 4.65
C GLU A 11 11.52 6.04 3.21
N PRO A 12 10.28 6.51 3.06
CA PRO A 12 9.67 6.80 1.76
C PRO A 12 10.50 7.71 0.86
N LYS A 13 11.20 8.69 1.41
CA LYS A 13 12.08 9.59 0.67
C LYS A 13 13.20 8.86 -0.07
N ARG A 14 13.75 7.80 0.51
CA ARG A 14 14.80 6.99 -0.15
C ARG A 14 14.25 6.24 -1.35
N LEU A 15 13.06 5.65 -1.21
CA LEU A 15 12.40 5.00 -2.34
C LEU A 15 12.06 6.01 -3.44
N ALA A 16 11.61 7.21 -3.10
CA ALA A 16 11.36 8.27 -4.07
C ALA A 16 12.58 8.55 -4.95
N LYS A 17 13.77 8.62 -4.35
CA LYS A 17 15.04 8.79 -5.10
C LYS A 17 15.34 7.60 -6.03
N ILE A 18 15.02 6.38 -5.61
CA ILE A 18 15.17 5.19 -6.47
C ILE A 18 14.23 5.27 -7.67
N LEU A 19 12.96 5.64 -7.43
CA LEU A 19 11.97 5.80 -8.50
C LEU A 19 12.36 6.91 -9.49
N ASP A 20 12.98 7.99 -9.02
CA ASP A 20 13.51 9.07 -9.90
C ASP A 20 14.64 8.55 -10.78
N LYS A 21 15.52 7.73 -10.22
CA LYS A 21 16.67 7.18 -10.94
C LYS A 21 16.30 6.02 -11.88
N PHE A 22 15.30 5.27 -11.55
CA PHE A 22 14.84 4.08 -12.29
C PHE A 22 13.32 4.15 -12.53
N PRO A 23 12.85 5.03 -13.45
CA PRO A 23 11.43 5.30 -13.64
C PRO A 23 10.64 4.09 -14.16
N ASP A 24 11.29 3.14 -14.83
CA ASP A 24 10.67 1.93 -15.37
C ASP A 24 10.66 0.75 -14.38
N LEU A 25 11.25 0.94 -13.20
CA LEU A 25 11.30 -0.11 -12.19
C LEU A 25 9.91 -0.33 -11.59
N THR A 26 9.41 -1.56 -11.65
CA THR A 26 8.19 -1.97 -10.96
C THR A 26 8.50 -2.24 -9.50
N VAL A 27 7.85 -1.51 -8.61
CA VAL A 27 8.05 -1.62 -7.15
C VAL A 27 6.72 -1.80 -6.44
N ILE A 28 6.69 -2.70 -5.47
CA ILE A 28 5.63 -2.81 -4.47
C ILE A 28 6.21 -2.30 -3.16
N ALA A 29 5.73 -1.16 -2.69
CA ALA A 29 6.09 -0.58 -1.41
C ALA A 29 5.09 -1.05 -0.34
N ALA A 30 5.52 -1.94 0.52
CA ALA A 30 4.67 -2.52 1.56
C ALA A 30 4.14 -1.47 2.54
N HIS A 31 3.03 -1.79 3.22
CA HIS A 31 2.48 -1.02 4.33
C HIS A 31 2.00 0.39 3.92
N LEU A 32 1.26 0.47 2.81
CA LEU A 32 0.84 1.74 2.19
C LEU A 32 2.02 2.71 2.01
N GLY A 33 3.19 2.14 1.69
CA GLY A 33 4.40 2.88 1.39
C GLY A 33 5.20 3.37 2.59
N GLY A 34 4.81 3.06 3.84
CA GLY A 34 5.58 3.56 4.97
C GLY A 34 5.04 3.22 6.36
N TYR A 35 5.27 2.00 6.85
CA TYR A 35 4.98 1.65 8.24
C TYR A 35 5.60 2.67 9.20
N SER A 36 4.80 3.20 10.13
CA SER A 36 5.17 4.29 11.07
C SER A 36 5.58 5.61 10.41
N ALA A 37 5.54 5.70 9.08
CA ALA A 37 5.95 6.87 8.30
C ALA A 37 4.92 7.20 7.20
N TRP A 38 3.62 7.05 7.48
CA TRP A 38 2.57 7.28 6.48
C TRP A 38 2.47 8.73 6.00
N ASP A 39 2.81 9.71 6.83
CA ASP A 39 2.86 11.11 6.39
C ASP A 39 3.96 11.33 5.34
N ASP A 40 5.10 10.66 5.50
CA ASP A 40 6.18 10.68 4.51
C ASP A 40 5.81 9.87 3.25
N SER A 41 5.07 8.77 3.39
CA SER A 41 4.49 8.07 2.24
C SER A 41 3.59 9.00 1.42
N VAL A 42 2.71 9.74 2.08
CA VAL A 42 1.85 10.74 1.41
C VAL A 42 2.69 11.80 0.70
N LYS A 43 3.72 12.29 1.35
CA LYS A 43 4.57 13.37 0.83
C LYS A 43 5.43 12.93 -0.37
N TYR A 44 6.00 11.74 -0.33
CA TYR A 44 7.04 11.31 -1.28
C TYR A 44 6.61 10.25 -2.29
N LEU A 45 5.61 9.42 -1.97
CA LEU A 45 5.25 8.26 -2.78
C LEU A 45 3.82 8.29 -3.36
N VAL A 46 2.85 8.84 -2.65
CA VAL A 46 1.46 8.89 -3.12
C VAL A 46 1.37 9.62 -4.47
N GLY A 47 0.67 8.99 -5.43
CA GLY A 47 0.51 9.49 -6.79
C GLY A 47 1.65 9.13 -7.75
N ARG A 48 2.71 8.49 -7.26
CA ARG A 48 3.83 8.04 -8.10
C ARG A 48 3.57 6.66 -8.71
N ASN A 49 4.40 6.27 -9.67
CA ASN A 49 4.34 4.95 -10.31
C ASN A 49 4.96 3.87 -9.41
N VAL A 50 4.25 3.54 -8.35
CA VAL A 50 4.61 2.51 -7.37
C VAL A 50 3.34 1.85 -6.88
N TYR A 51 3.36 0.55 -6.63
CA TYR A 51 2.26 -0.16 -5.99
C TYR A 51 2.40 -0.09 -4.48
N PHE A 52 1.29 -0.01 -3.77
CA PHE A 52 1.23 -0.19 -2.32
C PHE A 52 0.51 -1.47 -1.97
N ASP A 53 0.81 -2.08 -0.84
CA ASP A 53 -0.07 -3.06 -0.22
C ASP A 53 -0.67 -2.54 1.09
N THR A 54 -1.74 -3.17 1.54
CA THR A 54 -2.49 -2.75 2.73
C THR A 54 -1.99 -3.39 4.01
N SER A 55 -0.97 -4.24 3.95
CA SER A 55 -0.48 -4.98 5.11
C SER A 55 0.00 -4.06 6.24
N SER A 56 -0.20 -4.48 7.47
CA SER A 56 0.25 -3.79 8.70
C SER A 56 -0.02 -2.27 8.71
N SER A 57 -1.14 -1.84 8.16
CA SER A 57 -1.49 -0.42 8.04
C SER A 57 -2.87 -0.11 8.62
N LEU A 58 -3.90 -0.86 8.22
CA LEU A 58 -5.30 -0.54 8.50
C LEU A 58 -5.67 -0.60 9.99
N MET A 59 -4.87 -1.24 10.82
CA MET A 59 -5.04 -1.25 12.26
C MET A 59 -4.36 -0.09 12.98
N PHE A 60 -3.41 0.58 12.32
CA PHE A 60 -2.58 1.62 12.94
C PHE A 60 -2.99 3.04 12.54
N ILE A 61 -3.64 3.20 11.40
CA ILE A 61 -4.17 4.48 10.94
C ILE A 61 -5.68 4.41 10.82
N ASP A 62 -6.33 5.55 11.02
CA ASP A 62 -7.80 5.61 10.96
C ASP A 62 -8.33 5.39 9.53
N LYS A 63 -9.62 5.13 9.45
CA LYS A 63 -10.33 4.87 8.19
C LYS A 63 -10.20 6.04 7.22
N GLU A 64 -10.33 7.26 7.70
CA GLU A 64 -10.29 8.47 6.86
C GLU A 64 -8.92 8.62 6.21
N LYS A 65 -7.85 8.47 6.98
CA LYS A 65 -6.47 8.52 6.47
C LYS A 65 -6.18 7.38 5.50
N SER A 66 -6.60 6.16 5.84
CA SER A 66 -6.47 4.99 4.95
C SER A 66 -7.15 5.23 3.61
N MET A 67 -8.39 5.69 3.62
CA MET A 67 -9.17 5.98 2.42
C MET A 67 -8.54 7.10 1.59
N LYS A 68 -8.05 8.15 2.25
CA LYS A 68 -7.38 9.27 1.57
C LYS A 68 -6.12 8.79 0.83
N ILE A 69 -5.29 7.97 1.46
CA ILE A 69 -4.10 7.40 0.83
C ILE A 69 -4.49 6.56 -0.38
N ILE A 70 -5.41 5.60 -0.20
CA ILE A 70 -5.86 4.67 -1.25
C ILE A 70 -6.43 5.42 -2.45
N LYS A 71 -7.35 6.35 -2.21
CA LYS A 71 -8.02 7.10 -3.28
C LYS A 71 -7.09 8.08 -3.99
N THR A 72 -6.26 8.79 -3.26
CA THR A 72 -5.32 9.75 -3.84
C THR A 72 -4.22 9.06 -4.63
N HIS A 73 -3.76 7.89 -4.15
CA HIS A 73 -2.75 7.10 -4.86
C HIS A 73 -3.30 6.45 -6.13
N GLY A 74 -4.55 6.02 -6.08
CA GLY A 74 -5.25 5.32 -7.15
C GLY A 74 -5.46 3.84 -6.81
N VAL A 75 -6.72 3.43 -6.76
CA VAL A 75 -7.13 2.07 -6.36
C VAL A 75 -6.51 0.97 -7.21
N GLU A 76 -6.20 1.26 -8.47
CA GLU A 76 -5.58 0.32 -9.41
C GLU A 76 -4.11 -0.01 -9.09
N LYS A 77 -3.49 0.73 -8.20
CA LYS A 77 -2.11 0.51 -7.71
C LYS A 77 -2.04 0.07 -6.26
N ILE A 78 -3.17 -0.29 -5.67
CA ILE A 78 -3.24 -0.84 -4.32
C ILE A 78 -3.43 -2.35 -4.42
N LEU A 79 -2.71 -3.08 -3.60
CA LEU A 79 -2.78 -4.53 -3.45
C LEU A 79 -3.23 -4.89 -2.04
N PHE A 80 -4.04 -5.93 -1.90
CA PHE A 80 -4.34 -6.48 -0.59
C PHE A 80 -3.16 -7.29 -0.06
N GLY A 81 -2.75 -7.04 1.17
CA GLY A 81 -1.73 -7.80 1.87
C GLY A 81 -2.09 -7.97 3.36
N SER A 82 -1.64 -9.05 3.97
CA SER A 82 -1.89 -9.38 5.38
C SER A 82 -0.65 -9.38 6.26
N ASP A 83 0.53 -9.42 5.66
CA ASP A 83 1.79 -9.59 6.40
C ASP A 83 1.82 -10.88 7.25
N TYR A 84 1.16 -11.94 6.72
CA TYR A 84 1.15 -13.26 7.37
C TYR A 84 2.59 -13.79 7.53
N PRO A 85 2.97 -14.39 8.65
CA PRO A 85 2.13 -14.80 9.79
C PRO A 85 1.97 -13.76 10.91
N MET A 86 2.41 -12.52 10.71
CA MET A 86 2.26 -11.45 11.71
C MET A 86 0.78 -11.23 12.04
N TRP A 87 -0.07 -11.18 11.02
CA TRP A 87 -1.51 -10.98 11.14
C TRP A 87 -2.29 -12.07 10.41
N SER A 88 -3.49 -12.36 10.89
CA SER A 88 -4.41 -13.31 10.25
C SER A 88 -5.00 -12.72 8.97
N HIS A 89 -5.02 -13.50 7.88
CA HIS A 89 -5.69 -13.10 6.62
C HIS A 89 -7.16 -12.72 6.86
N LYS A 90 -7.86 -13.45 7.72
CA LYS A 90 -9.27 -13.21 8.03
C LYS A 90 -9.48 -11.85 8.67
N ASP A 91 -8.64 -11.50 9.64
CA ASP A 91 -8.78 -10.23 10.36
C ASP A 91 -8.41 -9.05 9.46
N GLU A 92 -7.37 -9.18 8.64
CA GLU A 92 -6.98 -8.16 7.67
C GLU A 92 -8.08 -7.96 6.61
N LEU A 93 -8.66 -9.04 6.09
CA LEU A 93 -9.78 -8.93 5.15
C LEU A 93 -10.97 -8.20 5.77
N GLN A 94 -11.31 -8.50 7.03
CA GLN A 94 -12.39 -7.80 7.72
C GLN A 94 -12.09 -6.30 7.90
N ARG A 95 -10.85 -5.94 8.27
CA ARG A 95 -10.45 -4.53 8.36
C ARG A 95 -10.56 -3.82 7.01
N PHE A 96 -10.09 -4.47 5.96
CA PHE A 96 -10.17 -3.95 4.60
C PHE A 96 -11.62 -3.70 4.16
N LEU A 97 -12.51 -4.67 4.35
CA LEU A 97 -13.91 -4.53 3.93
C LEU A 97 -14.67 -3.44 4.70
N LYS A 98 -14.23 -3.10 5.91
CA LYS A 98 -14.81 -1.99 6.69
C LYS A 98 -14.44 -0.59 6.18
N LEU A 99 -13.51 -0.48 5.24
CA LEU A 99 -13.15 0.80 4.63
C LEU A 99 -14.31 1.41 3.83
N GLY A 100 -15.23 0.59 3.32
CA GLY A 100 -16.38 1.09 2.58
C GLY A 100 -16.07 1.49 1.14
N LEU A 101 -15.09 0.84 0.53
CA LEU A 101 -14.83 0.93 -0.91
C LEU A 101 -16.00 0.32 -1.70
N THR A 102 -16.15 0.70 -2.97
CA THR A 102 -17.15 0.08 -3.85
C THR A 102 -16.81 -1.40 -4.13
N ASN A 103 -17.78 -2.17 -4.62
CA ASN A 103 -17.52 -3.57 -4.99
C ASN A 103 -16.43 -3.69 -6.06
N GLU A 104 -16.45 -2.82 -7.05
CA GLU A 104 -15.44 -2.77 -8.12
C GLU A 104 -14.04 -2.48 -7.56
N GLU A 105 -13.92 -1.53 -6.64
CA GLU A 105 -12.67 -1.19 -5.98
C GLU A 105 -12.16 -2.33 -5.09
N ASN A 106 -13.07 -3.00 -4.37
CA ASN A 106 -12.72 -4.19 -3.60
C ASN A 106 -12.16 -5.30 -4.48
N GLU A 107 -12.80 -5.59 -5.62
CA GLU A 107 -12.32 -6.60 -6.57
C GLU A 107 -10.93 -6.26 -7.13
N LEU A 108 -10.70 -4.98 -7.45
CA LEU A 108 -9.39 -4.53 -7.92
C LEU A 108 -8.31 -4.81 -6.87
N ILE A 109 -8.50 -4.34 -5.66
CA ILE A 109 -7.49 -4.42 -4.60
C ILE A 109 -7.30 -5.84 -4.08
N LEU A 110 -8.39 -6.61 -3.95
CA LEU A 110 -8.33 -7.99 -3.45
C LEU A 110 -7.69 -8.98 -4.41
N GLY A 111 -7.66 -8.70 -5.72
CA GLY A 111 -7.09 -9.68 -6.64
C GLY A 111 -6.75 -9.17 -8.04
N LYS A 112 -7.62 -8.40 -8.68
CA LYS A 112 -7.45 -8.02 -10.10
C LYS A 112 -6.15 -7.24 -10.35
N ASN A 113 -5.77 -6.35 -9.46
CA ASN A 113 -4.53 -5.58 -9.58
C ASN A 113 -3.30 -6.50 -9.52
N ALA A 114 -3.26 -7.44 -8.57
CA ALA A 114 -2.16 -8.41 -8.47
C ALA A 114 -2.10 -9.32 -9.69
N SER A 115 -3.25 -9.83 -10.15
CA SER A 115 -3.31 -10.65 -11.36
C SER A 115 -2.78 -9.92 -12.59
N ARG A 116 -3.16 -8.68 -12.77
CA ARG A 116 -2.67 -7.83 -13.87
C ARG A 116 -1.17 -7.58 -13.76
N LEU A 117 -0.67 -7.26 -12.56
CA LEU A 117 0.75 -6.99 -12.31
C LEU A 117 1.62 -8.22 -12.58
N LEU A 118 1.14 -9.41 -12.20
CA LEU A 118 1.87 -10.67 -12.34
C LEU A 118 1.61 -11.36 -13.69
N GLY A 119 0.69 -10.85 -14.51
CA GLY A 119 0.31 -11.49 -15.77
C GLY A 119 -0.45 -12.82 -15.58
N THR A 120 -1.16 -12.98 -14.46
CA THR A 120 -1.96 -14.18 -14.14
C THR A 120 -3.45 -13.86 -14.25
N TYR A 121 -4.23 -14.85 -14.71
CA TYR A 121 -5.69 -14.70 -14.87
C TYR A 121 -6.42 -15.83 -14.19
#